data_a8eb7564582cd67d2cba3f2cb936b7a2
#
_entry.id   a8eb7564582cd67d2cba3f2cb936b7a2
#
_cell.length_a   1.000
_cell.length_b   1.000
_cell.length_c   1.000
_cell.angle_alpha   90.00
_cell.angle_beta   90.00
_cell.angle_gamma   90.00
#
_symmetry.space_group_name_H-M   'P 1'
#
loop_
_entity.id
_entity.type
_entity.pdbx_description
1 polymer ?
#
loop_
_entity_poly.entity_id
_entity_poly.type
_entity_poly.pdbx_seq_one_letter_code
_entity_poly.pdbx_strand_id
1 'polypeptide(L)'
;MVSMAFESVFVSDQNNTEIVPENWVVLLTTAVNPFGKNDTNEILYRQQLYKKQIHRWLNDTDYEIFVTESTGGTIPNLLDSPRLHLINFDLIKEFGKSTSSSFYESHSFIKFVKFFQETDFYDKTTHILKVTGRYFLPDINKQISVLRNYDVYIQKHKSKNWQNTEYFGINKHLLLDLANKNLSDNTNLEHTFYNFIQDKKRMKFEPFENNISRGGDGKTLNPL
;
A
#
# COMPACT_ATOMS: atom_id res chain seq x y z
N MET A 1 40.56 27.17 -4.91
CA MET A 1 39.47 26.37 -4.29
C MET A 1 38.28 27.33 -4.11
N VAL A 2 37.26 27.24 -5.00
CA VAL A 2 36.08 28.08 -4.93
C VAL A 2 34.95 27.21 -4.40
N SER A 3 34.48 27.54 -3.19
CA SER A 3 33.32 26.91 -2.57
C SER A 3 32.07 27.45 -3.23
N MET A 4 31.36 26.59 -3.95
CA MET A 4 29.98 26.90 -4.40
C MET A 4 29.01 26.53 -3.28
N ALA A 5 28.46 27.54 -2.61
CA ALA A 5 27.32 27.39 -1.73
C ALA A 5 26.06 27.19 -2.60
N PHE A 6 25.36 26.08 -2.41
CA PHE A 6 24.01 25.89 -2.96
C PHE A 6 23.02 26.64 -2.05
N GLU A 7 22.56 27.79 -2.48
CA GLU A 7 21.38 28.43 -1.91
C GLU A 7 20.12 27.65 -2.32
N SER A 8 19.46 27.05 -1.34
CA SER A 8 18.12 26.51 -1.50
C SER A 8 17.14 27.67 -1.56
N VAL A 9 16.62 27.95 -2.75
CA VAL A 9 15.52 28.90 -2.94
C VAL A 9 14.26 28.29 -2.39
N PHE A 10 13.88 28.69 -1.17
CA PHE A 10 12.53 28.52 -0.66
C PHE A 10 11.61 29.53 -1.34
N VAL A 11 10.86 29.07 -2.34
CA VAL A 11 9.74 29.86 -2.87
C VAL A 11 8.59 29.73 -1.87
N SER A 12 8.36 30.77 -1.08
CA SER A 12 7.18 30.88 -0.23
C SER A 12 5.98 31.29 -1.08
N ASP A 13 5.22 30.33 -1.57
CA ASP A 13 3.87 30.58 -2.05
C ASP A 13 2.96 30.84 -0.83
N GLN A 14 2.77 32.11 -0.52
CA GLN A 14 1.78 32.58 0.43
C GLN A 14 0.38 32.55 -0.19
N ASN A 15 -0.15 31.35 -0.46
CA ASN A 15 -1.58 31.15 -0.56
C ASN A 15 -2.02 30.46 0.73
N ASN A 16 -2.72 31.22 1.58
CA ASN A 16 -3.34 30.79 2.82
C ASN A 16 -4.49 29.80 2.50
N THR A 17 -4.17 28.60 2.00
CA THR A 17 -5.10 27.49 1.97
C THR A 17 -5.06 26.86 3.35
N GLU A 18 -6.19 26.86 4.03
CA GLU A 18 -6.41 26.14 5.28
C GLU A 18 -5.82 24.73 5.14
N ILE A 19 -4.79 24.41 5.94
CA ILE A 19 -4.13 23.11 5.89
C ILE A 19 -5.09 22.10 6.54
N VAL A 20 -5.88 21.44 5.73
CA VAL A 20 -6.70 20.31 6.21
C VAL A 20 -5.74 19.19 6.59
N PRO A 21 -5.76 18.71 7.84
CA PRO A 21 -4.91 17.59 8.24
C PRO A 21 -5.25 16.36 7.39
N GLU A 22 -4.22 15.71 6.85
CA GLU A 22 -4.41 14.47 6.11
C GLU A 22 -4.77 13.34 7.08
N ASN A 23 -5.91 12.73 6.83
CA ASN A 23 -6.37 11.55 7.56
C ASN A 23 -6.09 10.30 6.73
N TRP A 24 -5.38 9.36 7.33
CA TRP A 24 -4.91 8.15 6.67
C TRP A 24 -5.58 6.90 7.22
N VAL A 25 -5.84 5.95 6.34
CA VAL A 25 -6.13 4.56 6.67
C VAL A 25 -5.08 3.65 6.06
N VAL A 26 -4.89 2.47 6.63
CA VAL A 26 -3.93 1.47 6.11
C VAL A 26 -4.69 0.37 5.40
N LEU A 27 -4.30 0.10 4.15
CA LEU A 27 -4.78 -1.05 3.37
C LEU A 27 -3.67 -2.09 3.25
N LEU A 28 -3.86 -3.25 3.87
CA LEU A 28 -2.98 -4.41 3.77
C LEU A 28 -3.54 -5.38 2.71
N THR A 29 -2.81 -5.61 1.63
CA THR A 29 -3.18 -6.60 0.62
C THR A 29 -2.57 -7.95 0.94
N THR A 30 -3.38 -9.01 1.04
CA THR A 30 -2.93 -10.37 1.38
C THR A 30 -3.43 -11.41 0.37
N ALA A 31 -2.70 -12.51 0.28
CA ALA A 31 -3.04 -13.68 -0.51
C ALA A 31 -2.48 -14.93 0.19
N VAL A 32 -3.32 -15.62 0.97
CA VAL A 32 -2.93 -16.78 1.77
C VAL A 32 -2.58 -17.97 0.89
N ASN A 33 -3.36 -18.20 -0.16
CA ASN A 33 -3.14 -19.28 -1.13
C ASN A 33 -2.91 -18.72 -2.55
N PRO A 34 -1.76 -18.06 -2.81
CA PRO A 34 -1.52 -17.40 -4.08
C PRO A 34 -1.57 -18.39 -5.23
N PHE A 35 -2.28 -18.02 -6.28
CA PHE A 35 -2.47 -18.84 -7.49
C PHE A 35 -3.17 -20.20 -7.28
N GLY A 36 -3.78 -20.45 -6.10
CA GLY A 36 -4.49 -21.70 -5.80
C GLY A 36 -3.59 -22.94 -5.86
N LYS A 37 -2.34 -22.82 -5.44
CA LYS A 37 -1.37 -23.94 -5.46
C LYS A 37 -1.65 -25.00 -4.40
N ASN A 38 -2.40 -24.64 -3.33
CA ASN A 38 -2.74 -25.51 -2.20
C ASN A 38 -1.52 -26.14 -1.49
N ASP A 39 -0.38 -25.44 -1.51
CA ASP A 39 0.79 -25.81 -0.73
C ASP A 39 0.56 -25.47 0.73
N THR A 40 0.36 -26.50 1.55
CA THR A 40 0.05 -26.33 2.97
C THR A 40 1.15 -25.57 3.73
N ASN A 41 2.41 -25.80 3.43
CA ASN A 41 3.52 -25.12 4.11
C ASN A 41 3.57 -23.64 3.74
N GLU A 42 3.39 -23.32 2.47
CA GLU A 42 3.32 -21.92 2.00
C GLU A 42 2.10 -21.21 2.60
N ILE A 43 0.95 -21.85 2.67
CA ILE A 43 -0.27 -21.33 3.28
C ILE A 43 -0.02 -20.99 4.75
N LEU A 44 0.49 -21.94 5.55
CA LEU A 44 0.78 -21.74 6.96
C LEU A 44 1.81 -20.65 7.20
N TYR A 45 2.88 -20.62 6.41
CA TYR A 45 3.88 -19.58 6.46
C TYR A 45 3.28 -18.19 6.22
N ARG A 46 2.45 -18.03 5.19
CA ARG A 46 1.79 -16.77 4.87
C ARG A 46 0.81 -16.34 5.95
N GLN A 47 0.01 -17.26 6.47
CA GLN A 47 -0.92 -16.99 7.56
C GLN A 47 -0.19 -16.42 8.79
N GLN A 48 0.91 -17.07 9.20
CA GLN A 48 1.73 -16.60 10.33
C GLN A 48 2.36 -15.24 10.07
N LEU A 49 2.89 -15.03 8.87
CA LEU A 49 3.53 -13.78 8.48
C LEU A 49 2.52 -12.62 8.46
N TYR A 50 1.37 -12.79 7.82
CA TYR A 50 0.32 -11.78 7.78
C TYR A 50 -0.21 -11.47 9.18
N LYS A 51 -0.53 -12.49 9.96
CA LYS A 51 -0.94 -12.33 11.36
C LYS A 51 0.06 -11.46 12.13
N LYS A 52 1.36 -11.80 12.07
CA LYS A 52 2.42 -11.05 12.75
C LYS A 52 2.41 -9.57 12.35
N GLN A 53 2.30 -9.26 11.05
CA GLN A 53 2.33 -7.88 10.59
C GLN A 53 1.04 -7.13 10.95
N ILE A 54 -0.13 -7.74 10.81
CA ILE A 54 -1.40 -7.15 11.20
C ILE A 54 -1.39 -6.79 12.70
N HIS A 55 -0.89 -7.69 13.56
CA HIS A 55 -0.76 -7.41 15.00
C HIS A 55 0.19 -6.22 15.26
N ARG A 56 1.29 -6.11 14.52
CA ARG A 56 2.17 -4.94 14.63
C ARG A 56 1.46 -3.66 14.22
N TRP A 57 0.74 -3.66 13.12
CA TRP A 57 -0.03 -2.49 12.69
C TRP A 57 -1.04 -2.05 13.75
N LEU A 58 -1.73 -3.00 14.39
CA LEU A 58 -2.69 -2.72 15.46
C LEU A 58 -2.04 -2.23 16.75
N ASN A 59 -0.87 -2.76 17.10
CA ASN A 59 -0.22 -2.45 18.38
C ASN A 59 0.68 -1.20 18.32
N ASP A 60 1.31 -0.97 17.17
CA ASP A 60 2.36 0.05 17.01
C ASP A 60 1.84 1.33 16.32
N THR A 61 0.54 1.35 15.90
CA THR A 61 -0.10 2.51 15.26
C THR A 61 -1.54 2.69 15.72
N ASP A 62 -2.11 3.87 15.46
CA ASP A 62 -3.52 4.21 15.76
C ASP A 62 -4.41 4.24 14.51
N TYR A 63 -3.93 3.77 13.35
CA TYR A 63 -4.71 3.77 12.11
C TYR A 63 -5.84 2.75 12.12
N GLU A 64 -6.88 3.04 11.34
CA GLU A 64 -7.83 2.03 10.88
C GLU A 64 -7.14 1.10 9.89
N ILE A 65 -7.23 -0.20 10.11
CA ILE A 65 -6.52 -1.24 9.35
C ILE A 65 -7.52 -2.05 8.52
N PHE A 66 -7.48 -1.88 7.22
CA PHE A 66 -8.25 -2.68 6.28
C PHE A 66 -7.37 -3.78 5.70
N VAL A 67 -7.82 -5.02 5.76
CA VAL A 67 -7.11 -6.18 5.23
C VAL A 67 -7.94 -6.80 4.13
N THR A 68 -7.42 -6.82 2.90
CA THR A 68 -8.01 -7.59 1.81
C THR A 68 -7.33 -8.94 1.72
N GLU A 69 -8.10 -10.04 1.77
CA GLU A 69 -7.63 -11.38 1.48
C GLU A 69 -8.29 -11.88 0.19
N SER A 70 -7.48 -12.08 -0.85
CA SER A 70 -7.95 -12.22 -2.23
C SER A 70 -8.10 -13.67 -2.71
N THR A 71 -7.80 -14.65 -1.87
CA THR A 71 -7.77 -16.08 -2.25
C THR A 71 -8.77 -16.96 -1.51
N GLY A 72 -9.72 -16.33 -0.77
CA GLY A 72 -10.70 -17.05 0.05
C GLY A 72 -10.09 -17.73 1.27
N GLY A 73 -8.81 -17.50 1.54
CA GLY A 73 -8.13 -18.04 2.70
C GLY A 73 -8.52 -17.35 3.99
N THR A 74 -8.08 -17.89 5.11
CA THR A 74 -8.28 -17.30 6.44
C THR A 74 -6.94 -16.98 7.07
N ILE A 75 -6.89 -15.90 7.85
CA ILE A 75 -5.75 -15.57 8.72
C ILE A 75 -6.23 -15.84 10.15
N PRO A 76 -5.85 -17.00 10.75
CA PRO A 76 -6.43 -17.43 12.02
C PRO A 76 -5.89 -16.62 13.20
N ASN A 77 -6.70 -16.52 14.27
CA ASN A 77 -6.31 -15.94 15.55
C ASN A 77 -5.81 -14.48 15.41
N LEU A 78 -6.49 -13.67 14.63
CA LEU A 78 -6.29 -12.23 14.63
C LEU A 78 -6.81 -11.62 15.93
N LEU A 79 -6.21 -10.50 16.34
CA LEU A 79 -6.71 -9.74 17.48
C LEU A 79 -8.12 -9.22 17.18
N ASP A 80 -9.01 -9.35 18.13
CA ASP A 80 -10.30 -8.66 18.11
C ASP A 80 -10.03 -7.18 18.38
N SER A 81 -10.27 -6.36 17.37
CA SER A 81 -10.02 -4.92 17.44
C SER A 81 -11.06 -4.18 16.62
N PRO A 82 -11.69 -3.12 17.15
CA PRO A 82 -12.64 -2.29 16.40
C PRO A 82 -11.97 -1.57 15.22
N ARG A 83 -10.64 -1.47 15.20
CA ARG A 83 -9.86 -0.86 14.12
C ARG A 83 -9.45 -1.85 13.01
N LEU A 84 -9.85 -3.14 13.12
CA LEU A 84 -9.50 -4.16 12.12
C LEU A 84 -10.71 -4.50 11.27
N HIS A 85 -10.62 -4.22 9.97
CA HIS A 85 -11.66 -4.48 8.99
C HIS A 85 -11.18 -5.53 7.98
N LEU A 86 -11.81 -6.70 7.98
CA LEU A 86 -11.44 -7.82 7.10
C LEU A 86 -12.37 -7.87 5.88
N ILE A 87 -11.79 -7.88 4.69
CA ILE A 87 -12.47 -7.97 3.40
C ILE A 87 -11.98 -9.24 2.71
N ASN A 88 -12.70 -10.35 2.92
CA ASN A 88 -12.34 -11.66 2.38
C ASN A 88 -13.17 -11.96 1.12
N PHE A 89 -12.51 -12.37 0.05
CA PHE A 89 -13.10 -12.78 -1.22
C PHE A 89 -12.20 -13.76 -1.95
N ASP A 90 -12.75 -14.54 -2.85
CA ASP A 90 -12.02 -15.56 -3.60
C ASP A 90 -12.02 -15.23 -5.10
N LEU A 91 -10.96 -14.55 -5.56
CA LEU A 91 -10.81 -14.19 -6.96
C LEU A 91 -10.56 -15.40 -7.87
N ILE A 92 -10.00 -16.49 -7.32
CA ILE A 92 -9.79 -17.72 -8.08
C ILE A 92 -11.15 -18.35 -8.41
N LYS A 93 -12.07 -18.34 -7.46
CA LYS A 93 -13.44 -18.81 -7.66
C LYS A 93 -14.23 -17.88 -8.59
N GLU A 94 -14.01 -16.56 -8.48
CA GLU A 94 -14.75 -15.54 -9.25
C GLU A 94 -14.28 -15.46 -10.71
N PHE A 95 -12.97 -15.51 -10.97
CA PHE A 95 -12.37 -15.27 -12.30
C PHE A 95 -11.51 -16.41 -12.84
N GLY A 96 -11.33 -17.49 -12.09
CA GLY A 96 -10.37 -18.53 -12.40
C GLY A 96 -8.94 -18.18 -11.98
N LYS A 97 -8.00 -19.08 -12.28
CA LYS A 97 -6.60 -18.89 -11.93
C LYS A 97 -5.95 -17.86 -12.87
N SER A 98 -5.37 -16.81 -12.29
CA SER A 98 -4.49 -15.88 -13.00
C SER A 98 -3.05 -16.11 -12.58
N THR A 99 -2.12 -15.93 -13.51
CA THR A 99 -0.67 -15.96 -13.23
C THR A 99 -0.14 -14.59 -12.80
N SER A 100 -0.94 -13.55 -12.91
CA SER A 100 -0.55 -12.17 -12.59
C SER A 100 -0.91 -11.79 -11.16
N SER A 101 0.10 -11.48 -10.35
CA SER A 101 -0.10 -10.89 -9.02
C SER A 101 -0.78 -9.52 -9.11
N SER A 102 -0.49 -8.75 -10.16
CA SER A 102 -1.06 -7.43 -10.42
C SER A 102 -2.57 -7.50 -10.63
N PHE A 103 -3.07 -8.56 -11.29
CA PHE A 103 -4.49 -8.81 -11.45
C PHE A 103 -5.19 -8.95 -10.08
N TYR A 104 -4.66 -9.81 -9.20
CA TYR A 104 -5.23 -10.00 -7.86
C TYR A 104 -5.17 -8.73 -7.02
N GLU A 105 -4.08 -7.97 -7.12
CA GLU A 105 -3.90 -6.75 -6.36
C GLU A 105 -4.84 -5.64 -6.82
N SER A 106 -5.03 -5.46 -8.12
CA SER A 106 -5.99 -4.48 -8.66
C SER A 106 -7.43 -4.81 -8.29
N HIS A 107 -7.83 -6.08 -8.34
CA HIS A 107 -9.15 -6.49 -7.84
C HIS A 107 -9.30 -6.29 -6.33
N SER A 108 -8.21 -6.46 -5.55
CA SER A 108 -8.22 -6.15 -4.12
C SER A 108 -8.50 -4.68 -3.86
N PHE A 109 -7.93 -3.78 -4.67
CA PHE A 109 -8.23 -2.34 -4.59
C PHE A 109 -9.69 -2.04 -4.89
N ILE A 110 -10.26 -2.65 -5.93
CA ILE A 110 -11.67 -2.46 -6.29
C ILE A 110 -12.60 -2.94 -5.16
N LYS A 111 -12.35 -4.14 -4.62
CA LYS A 111 -13.16 -4.69 -3.51
C LYS A 111 -13.03 -3.83 -2.26
N PHE A 112 -11.80 -3.36 -1.94
CA PHE A 112 -11.57 -2.43 -0.84
C PHE A 112 -12.33 -1.13 -1.03
N VAL A 113 -12.20 -0.45 -2.18
CA VAL A 113 -12.87 0.84 -2.42
C VAL A 113 -14.38 0.72 -2.28
N LYS A 114 -14.99 -0.33 -2.83
CA LYS A 114 -16.43 -0.58 -2.69
C LYS A 114 -16.84 -0.73 -1.22
N PHE A 115 -16.13 -1.54 -0.45
CA PHE A 115 -16.39 -1.72 0.98
C PHE A 115 -16.17 -0.42 1.76
N PHE A 116 -15.06 0.27 1.48
CA PHE A 116 -14.65 1.48 2.20
C PHE A 116 -15.64 2.62 2.02
N GLN A 117 -16.23 2.79 0.83
CA GLN A 117 -17.26 3.79 0.54
C GLN A 117 -18.53 3.63 1.38
N GLU A 118 -18.79 2.44 1.93
CA GLU A 118 -19.93 2.12 2.79
C GLU A 118 -19.62 2.34 4.28
N THR A 119 -18.40 2.75 4.63
CA THR A 119 -17.97 2.96 6.02
C THR A 119 -18.01 4.44 6.41
N ASP A 120 -18.18 4.72 7.72
CA ASP A 120 -18.08 6.07 8.29
C ASP A 120 -16.68 6.70 8.19
N PHE A 121 -15.69 5.91 7.79
CA PHE A 121 -14.30 6.36 7.62
C PHE A 121 -14.08 7.04 6.27
N TYR A 122 -14.89 6.72 5.26
CA TYR A 122 -14.68 7.22 3.90
C TYR A 122 -14.59 8.74 3.82
N ASP A 123 -15.57 9.45 4.39
CA ASP A 123 -15.62 10.90 4.33
C ASP A 123 -14.50 11.58 5.12
N LYS A 124 -14.07 10.93 6.21
CA LYS A 124 -13.02 11.44 7.10
C LYS A 124 -11.60 11.21 6.56
N THR A 125 -11.44 10.29 5.62
CA THR A 125 -10.13 9.87 5.08
C THR A 125 -9.78 10.71 3.86
N THR A 126 -8.54 11.12 3.77
CA THR A 126 -7.97 11.78 2.58
C THR A 126 -7.09 10.83 1.78
N HIS A 127 -6.30 10.00 2.47
CA HIS A 127 -5.29 9.15 1.87
C HIS A 127 -5.35 7.70 2.37
N ILE A 128 -4.94 6.80 1.52
CA ILE A 128 -4.79 5.38 1.79
C ILE A 128 -3.30 5.04 1.74
N LEU A 129 -2.77 4.49 2.83
CA LEU A 129 -1.45 3.87 2.84
C LEU A 129 -1.62 2.40 2.44
N LYS A 130 -1.37 2.08 1.19
CA LYS A 130 -1.34 0.69 0.72
C LYS A 130 -0.02 0.06 1.12
N VAL A 131 -0.10 -1.13 1.72
CA VAL A 131 1.08 -1.95 2.07
C VAL A 131 0.78 -3.41 1.73
N THR A 132 1.72 -4.10 1.10
CA THR A 132 1.61 -5.56 0.99
C THR A 132 1.67 -6.18 2.38
N GLY A 133 0.70 -7.02 2.74
CA GLY A 133 0.44 -7.47 4.11
C GLY A 133 1.59 -8.21 4.81
N ARG A 134 2.70 -8.46 4.10
CA ARG A 134 3.95 -9.02 4.66
C ARG A 134 4.84 -8.01 5.35
N TYR A 135 4.51 -6.72 5.26
CA TYR A 135 5.36 -5.64 5.73
C TYR A 135 4.73 -4.84 6.85
N PHE A 136 5.55 -4.36 7.72
CA PHE A 136 5.26 -3.28 8.66
C PHE A 136 6.28 -2.16 8.41
N LEU A 137 5.83 -0.93 8.39
CA LEU A 137 6.65 0.24 8.16
C LEU A 137 6.92 0.94 9.49
N PRO A 138 8.07 0.72 10.10
CA PRO A 138 8.44 1.43 11.33
C PRO A 138 8.53 2.92 11.06
N ASP A 139 8.24 3.74 12.06
CA ASP A 139 8.27 5.21 11.98
C ASP A 139 7.36 5.87 10.93
N ILE A 140 6.41 5.10 10.35
CA ILE A 140 5.47 5.64 9.36
C ILE A 140 4.69 6.83 9.90
N ASN A 141 4.33 6.83 11.20
CA ASN A 141 3.63 7.94 11.84
C ASN A 141 4.44 9.24 11.75
N LYS A 142 5.77 9.17 11.94
CA LYS A 142 6.65 10.34 11.84
C LYS A 142 6.69 10.87 10.41
N GLN A 143 6.72 9.97 9.43
CA GLN A 143 6.75 10.39 8.03
C GLN A 143 5.40 11.00 7.63
N ILE A 144 4.27 10.34 7.91
CA ILE A 144 2.94 10.83 7.56
C ILE A 144 2.63 12.17 8.25
N SER A 145 3.07 12.39 9.48
CA SER A 145 2.79 13.62 10.22
C SER A 145 3.32 14.89 9.55
N VAL A 146 4.34 14.79 8.70
CA VAL A 146 4.95 15.92 7.98
C VAL A 146 4.54 16.01 6.51
N LEU A 147 3.81 15.00 5.99
CA LEU A 147 3.36 14.97 4.60
C LEU A 147 2.11 15.83 4.42
N ARG A 148 2.05 16.64 3.37
CA ARG A 148 0.90 17.52 3.09
C ARG A 148 0.72 17.76 1.59
N ASN A 149 -0.54 17.74 1.16
CA ASN A 149 -0.96 18.23 -0.16
C ASN A 149 -0.33 17.52 -1.38
N TYR A 150 -0.09 16.22 -1.29
CA TYR A 150 0.35 15.42 -2.43
C TYR A 150 -0.71 14.39 -2.80
N ASP A 151 -0.83 14.11 -4.09
CA ASP A 151 -1.75 13.09 -4.60
C ASP A 151 -1.23 11.69 -4.30
N VAL A 152 0.10 11.52 -4.34
CA VAL A 152 0.75 10.22 -4.21
C VAL A 152 2.07 10.33 -3.46
N TYR A 153 2.32 9.34 -2.59
CA TYR A 153 3.55 9.16 -1.84
C TYR A 153 4.20 7.84 -2.25
N ILE A 154 5.42 7.89 -2.71
CA ILE A 154 6.08 6.75 -3.38
C ILE A 154 7.38 6.36 -2.70
N GLN A 155 7.75 5.09 -2.84
CA GLN A 155 9.08 4.63 -2.46
C GLN A 155 10.15 5.28 -3.35
N LYS A 156 11.31 5.57 -2.80
CA LYS A 156 12.46 5.95 -3.59
C LYS A 156 12.89 4.76 -4.45
N HIS A 157 12.96 4.96 -5.76
CA HIS A 157 13.35 3.91 -6.70
C HIS A 157 14.29 4.46 -7.77
N LYS A 158 15.24 3.63 -8.23
CA LYS A 158 16.28 4.04 -9.18
C LYS A 158 16.04 3.57 -10.63
N SER A 159 15.10 2.65 -10.87
CA SER A 159 14.82 2.15 -12.22
C SER A 159 14.01 3.13 -13.05
N LYS A 160 14.26 3.13 -14.37
CA LYS A 160 13.43 3.83 -15.33
C LYS A 160 12.17 3.02 -15.63
N ASN A 161 11.04 3.68 -15.78
CA ASN A 161 9.73 3.09 -16.16
C ASN A 161 9.19 2.04 -15.16
N TRP A 162 9.59 2.13 -13.89
CA TRP A 162 9.19 1.20 -12.84
C TRP A 162 9.02 1.93 -11.52
N GLN A 163 7.95 1.67 -10.80
CA GLN A 163 7.72 2.16 -9.44
C GLN A 163 7.30 1.00 -8.55
N ASN A 164 8.04 0.78 -7.49
CA ASN A 164 7.70 -0.26 -6.51
C ASN A 164 6.31 -0.03 -5.93
N THR A 165 5.59 -1.12 -5.70
CA THR A 165 4.22 -1.14 -5.18
C THR A 165 4.06 -1.89 -3.86
N GLU A 166 5.17 -2.29 -3.22
CA GLU A 166 5.14 -2.93 -1.91
C GLU A 166 4.43 -2.06 -0.87
N TYR A 167 4.69 -0.75 -0.91
CA TYR A 167 3.92 0.26 -0.19
C TYR A 167 3.91 1.58 -0.95
N PHE A 168 2.81 2.30 -0.85
CA PHE A 168 2.66 3.66 -1.34
C PHE A 168 1.48 4.35 -0.66
N GLY A 169 1.53 5.66 -0.57
CA GLY A 169 0.39 6.48 -0.17
C GLY A 169 -0.33 7.02 -1.41
N ILE A 170 -1.64 7.10 -1.39
CA ILE A 170 -2.42 7.61 -2.50
C ILE A 170 -3.69 8.31 -2.01
N ASN A 171 -4.06 9.42 -2.63
CA ASN A 171 -5.36 10.03 -2.40
C ASN A 171 -6.48 9.00 -2.67
N LYS A 172 -7.45 8.90 -1.76
CA LYS A 172 -8.51 7.87 -1.80
C LYS A 172 -9.25 7.78 -3.13
N HIS A 173 -9.43 8.93 -3.79
CA HIS A 173 -10.17 9.01 -5.06
C HIS A 173 -9.38 8.43 -6.24
N LEU A 174 -8.06 8.33 -6.14
CA LEU A 174 -7.19 7.85 -7.22
C LEU A 174 -6.96 6.33 -7.21
N LEU A 175 -7.25 5.64 -6.09
CA LEU A 175 -6.96 4.21 -5.98
C LEU A 175 -7.80 3.36 -6.95
N LEU A 176 -9.07 3.72 -7.13
CA LEU A 176 -9.95 3.02 -8.07
C LEU A 176 -9.51 3.22 -9.53
N ASP A 177 -9.09 4.43 -9.86
CA ASP A 177 -8.61 4.77 -11.21
C ASP A 177 -7.32 4.01 -11.52
N LEU A 178 -6.39 3.92 -10.56
CA LEU A 178 -5.18 3.10 -10.68
C LEU A 178 -5.51 1.63 -10.95
N ALA A 179 -6.45 1.06 -10.18
CA ALA A 179 -6.86 -0.33 -10.32
C ALA A 179 -7.46 -0.61 -11.71
N ASN A 180 -8.40 0.23 -12.15
CA ASN A 180 -9.04 0.10 -13.45
C ASN A 180 -8.04 0.26 -14.60
N LYS A 181 -7.12 1.22 -14.48
CA LYS A 181 -6.06 1.40 -15.46
C LYS A 181 -5.16 0.16 -15.57
N ASN A 182 -4.76 -0.43 -14.44
CA ASN A 182 -3.92 -1.63 -14.47
C ASN A 182 -4.63 -2.82 -15.13
N LEU A 183 -5.91 -3.03 -14.84
CA LEU A 183 -6.69 -4.08 -15.49
C LEU A 183 -6.85 -3.84 -16.99
N SER A 184 -7.03 -2.59 -17.41
CA SER A 184 -7.11 -2.19 -18.83
C SER A 184 -5.78 -2.36 -19.57
N ASP A 185 -4.68 -1.92 -18.95
CA ASP A 185 -3.34 -2.00 -19.54
C ASP A 185 -2.84 -3.45 -19.61
N ASN A 186 -3.39 -4.36 -18.78
CA ASN A 186 -3.02 -5.76 -18.65
C ASN A 186 -1.49 -5.98 -18.53
N THR A 187 -0.87 -5.17 -17.69
CA THR A 187 0.58 -5.17 -17.45
C THR A 187 0.88 -5.28 -15.96
N ASN A 188 2.15 -5.26 -15.58
CA ASN A 188 2.53 -5.23 -14.18
C ASN A 188 2.08 -3.95 -13.50
N LEU A 189 1.59 -4.05 -12.27
CA LEU A 189 1.10 -2.90 -11.50
C LEU A 189 2.18 -1.82 -11.34
N GLU A 190 3.44 -2.22 -11.19
CA GLU A 190 4.59 -1.32 -11.06
C GLU A 190 4.78 -0.44 -12.30
N HIS A 191 4.58 -0.99 -13.50
CA HIS A 191 4.61 -0.25 -14.77
C HIS A 191 3.42 0.70 -14.88
N THR A 192 2.21 0.19 -14.61
CA THR A 192 1.00 1.02 -14.62
C THR A 192 1.12 2.14 -13.61
N PHE A 193 1.57 1.84 -12.39
CA PHE A 193 1.72 2.83 -11.33
C PHE A 193 2.74 3.91 -11.71
N TYR A 194 3.89 3.52 -12.26
CA TYR A 194 4.86 4.49 -12.78
C TYR A 194 4.24 5.46 -13.77
N ASN A 195 3.50 4.96 -14.76
CA ASN A 195 2.86 5.80 -15.77
C ASN A 195 1.72 6.64 -15.19
N PHE A 196 0.93 6.07 -14.28
CA PHE A 196 -0.22 6.71 -13.65
C PHE A 196 0.15 7.96 -12.84
N ILE A 197 1.33 7.95 -12.22
CA ILE A 197 1.76 9.04 -11.34
C ILE A 197 2.53 10.15 -12.04
N GLN A 198 2.75 10.11 -13.36
CA GLN A 198 3.62 11.10 -14.05
C GLN A 198 3.05 12.51 -13.99
N ASP A 199 1.74 12.67 -14.07
CA ASP A 199 1.00 13.93 -14.01
C ASP A 199 0.47 14.29 -12.61
N LYS A 200 0.76 13.48 -11.60
CA LYS A 200 0.30 13.67 -10.23
C LYS A 200 1.32 14.42 -9.38
N LYS A 201 0.83 15.21 -8.43
CA LYS A 201 1.67 15.81 -7.41
C LYS A 201 2.17 14.71 -6.47
N ARG A 202 3.47 14.44 -6.51
CA ARG A 202 4.08 13.29 -5.83
C ARG A 202 5.21 13.67 -4.89
N MET A 203 5.33 12.91 -3.81
CA MET A 203 6.44 12.99 -2.85
C MET A 203 7.04 11.60 -2.62
N LYS A 204 8.31 11.54 -2.27
CA LYS A 204 8.99 10.31 -1.90
C LYS A 204 8.99 10.15 -0.39
N PHE A 205 8.65 8.94 0.08
CA PHE A 205 8.94 8.55 1.44
C PHE A 205 10.45 8.52 1.66
N GLU A 206 10.88 8.91 2.86
CA GLU A 206 12.24 8.62 3.28
C GLU A 206 12.43 7.10 3.43
N PRO A 207 13.65 6.58 3.18
CA PRO A 207 13.94 5.16 3.37
C PRO A 207 13.63 4.73 4.81
N PHE A 208 12.96 3.59 4.97
CA PHE A 208 12.81 2.97 6.28
C PHE A 208 14.09 2.25 6.66
N GLU A 209 14.58 2.45 7.89
CA GLU A 209 15.87 1.93 8.36
C GLU A 209 15.93 0.40 8.48
N ASN A 210 14.80 -0.28 8.49
CA ASN A 210 14.76 -1.73 8.67
C ASN A 210 14.68 -2.48 7.34
N ASN A 211 15.46 -3.56 7.27
CA ASN A 211 15.43 -4.53 6.17
C ASN A 211 14.02 -5.12 6.00
N ILE A 212 13.28 -4.60 5.03
CA ILE A 212 12.01 -5.18 4.61
C ILE A 212 12.35 -6.33 3.68
N SER A 213 12.11 -7.58 4.10
CA SER A 213 12.36 -8.74 3.24
C SER A 213 11.42 -8.73 2.05
N ARG A 214 11.94 -8.81 0.82
CA ARG A 214 11.13 -9.09 -0.37
C ARG A 214 10.47 -10.45 -0.22
N GLY A 215 9.18 -10.47 -0.35
CA GLY A 215 8.47 -11.72 -0.35
C GLY A 215 8.59 -12.41 -1.72
N GLY A 216 8.87 -13.69 -1.70
CA GLY A 216 8.87 -14.57 -2.86
C GLY A 216 10.24 -15.13 -3.23
N ASP A 217 11.32 -14.42 -2.97
CA ASP A 217 12.69 -14.87 -3.30
C ASP A 217 13.63 -14.97 -2.08
N GLY A 218 13.10 -14.74 -0.87
CA GLY A 218 13.90 -14.79 0.38
C GLY A 218 14.97 -13.72 0.50
N LYS A 219 15.05 -12.77 -0.44
CA LYS A 219 16.04 -11.71 -0.41
C LYS A 219 15.60 -10.57 0.47
N THR A 220 16.50 -10.08 1.30
CA THR A 220 16.31 -8.86 2.08
C THR A 220 16.37 -7.65 1.15
N LEU A 221 15.38 -6.74 1.24
CA LEU A 221 15.53 -5.42 0.65
C LEU A 221 16.58 -4.69 1.48
N ASN A 222 17.76 -4.49 0.91
CA ASN A 222 18.67 -3.51 1.46
C ASN A 222 18.00 -2.12 1.37
N PRO A 223 18.06 -1.30 2.43
CA PRO A 223 17.65 0.08 2.33
C PRO A 223 18.43 0.74 1.18
N LEU A 224 17.71 1.24 0.20
CA LEU A 224 18.27 1.95 -0.96
C LEU A 224 18.54 3.41 -0.61
#